data_7b6a8843c747cb439d4ed7c18cccfb32
#
_entry.id   7b6a8843c747cb439d4ed7c18cccfb32
#
_cell.length_a   1.000
_cell.length_b   1.000
_cell.length_c   1.000
_cell.angle_alpha   90.00
_cell.angle_beta   90.00
_cell.angle_gamma   90.00
#
_symmetry.space_group_name_H-M   'P 1'
#
loop_
_entity.id
_entity.type
_entity.pdbx_description
1 polymer ?
#
loop_
_entity_poly.entity_id
_entity_poly.type
_entity_poly.pdbx_seq_one_letter_code
_entity_poly.pdbx_strand_id
1 'polypeptide(L)'
;MAYPKITVNTGLSLEVIASDTLPIPSPSLPVLSGTTTAATTDKLVDVGADFSNVNVGDIVYNTTDNTSASVVAIDSSTILEVSADIFTSPEDYKIFLGGPNGSSRIDSSEGCLLYVGSNEATMDVAKSYVDVKVKTIAGSIVTFSNFQVGKYLPVQVVQLYATGTDAAADNNCIAIW
;
A
#
# COMPACT_ATOMS: atom_id res chain seq x y z
N MET A 1 19.11 9.52 15.96
CA MET A 1 17.63 9.64 16.04
C MET A 1 17.09 8.29 16.50
N ALA A 2 16.29 8.26 17.57
CA ALA A 2 15.61 7.04 17.95
C ALA A 2 14.40 6.86 17.03
N TYR A 3 14.31 5.73 16.35
CA TYR A 3 13.11 5.40 15.59
C TYR A 3 11.95 5.19 16.56
N PRO A 4 10.75 5.73 16.29
CA PRO A 4 9.61 5.49 17.15
C PRO A 4 9.33 3.99 17.18
N LYS A 5 9.15 3.45 18.39
CA LYS A 5 8.66 2.08 18.54
C LYS A 5 7.21 2.05 18.11
N ILE A 6 6.84 1.05 17.31
CA ILE A 6 5.43 0.76 17.09
C ILE A 6 4.77 0.54 18.46
N THR A 7 3.86 1.41 18.82
CA THR A 7 2.96 1.20 19.95
C THR A 7 1.69 0.58 19.37
N VAL A 8 1.58 -0.73 19.41
CA VAL A 8 0.36 -1.43 18.96
C VAL A 8 -0.74 -1.12 19.96
N ASN A 9 -1.49 -0.07 19.69
CA ASN A 9 -2.56 0.35 20.60
C ASN A 9 -3.88 -0.39 20.38
N THR A 10 -4.15 -0.90 19.16
CA THR A 10 -5.46 -1.46 18.81
C THR A 10 -5.41 -2.64 17.85
N GLY A 11 -4.26 -3.05 17.35
CA GLY A 11 -4.12 -4.20 16.47
C GLY A 11 -4.89 -4.06 15.16
N LEU A 12 -4.78 -2.92 14.49
CA LEU A 12 -5.30 -2.76 13.15
C LEU A 12 -4.52 -3.63 12.19
N SER A 13 -5.23 -4.42 11.39
CA SER A 13 -4.62 -5.31 10.41
C SER A 13 -5.26 -5.14 9.04
N LEU A 14 -4.42 -5.12 8.01
CA LEU A 14 -4.85 -5.09 6.60
C LEU A 14 -4.13 -6.19 5.84
N GLU A 15 -4.88 -6.87 4.97
CA GLU A 15 -4.28 -7.74 3.97
C GLU A 15 -3.42 -6.92 3.01
N VAL A 16 -2.22 -7.41 2.72
CA VAL A 16 -1.26 -6.75 1.84
C VAL A 16 -1.04 -7.59 0.61
N ILE A 17 -1.24 -7.00 -0.55
CA ILE A 17 -0.83 -7.57 -1.83
C ILE A 17 0.53 -6.99 -2.19
N ALA A 18 1.46 -7.85 -2.55
CA ALA A 18 2.78 -7.45 -3.01
C ALA A 18 2.67 -6.60 -4.29
N SER A 19 3.39 -5.48 -4.33
CA SER A 19 3.38 -4.56 -5.47
C SER A 19 4.73 -3.87 -5.62
N ASP A 20 5.24 -3.82 -6.84
CA ASP A 20 6.50 -3.12 -7.14
C ASP A 20 6.32 -1.59 -7.17
N THR A 21 5.08 -1.11 -7.19
CA THR A 21 4.75 0.31 -7.35
C THR A 21 3.96 0.91 -6.19
N LEU A 22 3.12 0.13 -5.51
CA LEU A 22 2.27 0.61 -4.42
C LEU A 22 2.92 0.38 -3.06
N PRO A 23 2.98 1.39 -2.19
CA PRO A 23 3.37 1.22 -0.79
C PRO A 23 2.27 0.51 0.01
N ILE A 24 2.59 0.06 1.22
CA ILE A 24 1.59 -0.36 2.21
C ILE A 24 0.99 0.92 2.86
N PRO A 25 -0.35 0.97 2.98
CA PRO A 25 -1.33 -0.04 2.65
C PRO A 25 -1.61 -0.12 1.14
N SER A 26 -1.62 -1.34 0.60
CA SER A 26 -2.00 -1.61 -0.79
C SER A 26 -3.15 -2.61 -0.80
N PRO A 27 -4.41 -2.16 -0.74
CA PRO A 27 -5.54 -3.04 -0.68
C PRO A 27 -5.75 -3.82 -1.98
N SER A 28 -6.34 -4.99 -1.89
CA SER A 28 -6.59 -5.90 -3.01
C SER A 28 -7.59 -5.36 -4.02
N LEU A 29 -8.48 -4.46 -3.58
CA LEU A 29 -9.54 -3.91 -4.43
C LEU A 29 -9.53 -2.38 -4.36
N PRO A 30 -9.64 -1.69 -5.50
CA PRO A 30 -9.80 -0.24 -5.50
C PRO A 30 -11.17 0.13 -4.91
N VAL A 31 -11.20 1.26 -4.18
CA VAL A 31 -12.46 1.87 -3.73
C VAL A 31 -13.17 2.52 -4.91
N LEU A 32 -12.39 3.12 -5.81
CA LEU A 32 -12.87 3.81 -7.00
C LEU A 32 -11.86 3.63 -8.13
N SER A 33 -12.33 3.66 -9.36
CA SER A 33 -11.50 3.70 -10.56
C SER A 33 -12.16 4.60 -11.61
N GLY A 34 -11.36 5.22 -12.44
CA GLY A 34 -11.84 6.10 -13.51
C GLY A 34 -10.70 6.54 -14.41
N THR A 35 -10.99 7.56 -15.23
CA THR A 35 -10.03 8.21 -16.12
C THR A 35 -10.05 9.71 -15.82
N THR A 36 -8.89 10.32 -15.63
CA THR A 36 -8.80 11.77 -15.39
C THR A 36 -9.33 12.54 -16.59
N THR A 37 -10.04 13.64 -16.33
CA THR A 37 -10.64 14.47 -17.38
C THR A 37 -9.83 15.74 -17.68
N ALA A 38 -8.87 16.06 -16.83
CA ALA A 38 -7.94 17.18 -17.02
C ALA A 38 -6.60 16.89 -16.34
N ALA A 39 -5.52 17.39 -16.91
CA ALA A 39 -4.20 17.45 -16.29
C ALA A 39 -4.08 18.75 -15.51
N THR A 40 -3.92 18.67 -14.22
CA THR A 40 -3.72 19.83 -13.32
C THR A 40 -2.66 19.43 -12.30
N THR A 41 -1.64 20.24 -12.13
CA THR A 41 -0.52 19.97 -11.23
C THR A 41 -1.01 19.59 -9.83
N ASP A 42 -0.47 18.50 -9.30
CA ASP A 42 -0.78 17.93 -8.00
C ASP A 42 -2.28 17.60 -7.78
N LYS A 43 -3.04 17.37 -8.86
CA LYS A 43 -4.47 17.06 -8.74
C LYS A 43 -4.88 15.87 -9.61
N LEU A 44 -5.83 15.10 -9.08
CA LEU A 44 -6.66 14.20 -9.83
C LEU A 44 -8.00 14.91 -10.10
N VAL A 45 -8.30 15.15 -11.36
CA VAL A 45 -9.54 15.78 -11.81
C VAL A 45 -10.33 14.79 -12.66
N ASP A 46 -11.53 14.43 -12.21
CA ASP A 46 -12.45 13.58 -12.96
C ASP A 46 -13.89 14.09 -12.75
N VAL A 47 -14.42 14.79 -13.75
CA VAL A 47 -15.79 15.38 -13.67
C VAL A 47 -16.90 14.33 -13.64
N GLY A 48 -16.59 13.08 -13.99
CA GLY A 48 -17.53 11.94 -13.94
C GLY A 48 -17.48 11.15 -12.63
N ALA A 49 -16.50 11.43 -11.76
CA ALA A 49 -16.32 10.72 -10.51
C ALA A 49 -17.17 11.33 -9.37
N ASP A 50 -17.31 10.53 -8.31
CA ASP A 50 -17.81 11.00 -7.00
C ASP A 50 -16.81 10.60 -5.92
N PHE A 51 -16.00 11.56 -5.48
CA PHE A 51 -14.98 11.38 -4.44
C PHE A 51 -15.51 11.56 -3.01
N SER A 52 -16.83 11.56 -2.81
CA SER A 52 -17.44 11.74 -1.47
C SER A 52 -17.01 10.69 -0.45
N ASN A 53 -16.63 9.49 -0.90
CA ASN A 53 -16.16 8.37 -0.08
C ASN A 53 -14.63 8.25 -0.02
N VAL A 54 -13.90 9.12 -0.72
CA VAL A 54 -12.44 9.19 -0.66
C VAL A 54 -12.03 9.99 0.58
N ASN A 55 -10.91 9.64 1.12
CA ASN A 55 -10.38 10.30 2.30
C ASN A 55 -8.94 10.76 2.08
N VAL A 56 -8.54 11.84 2.78
CA VAL A 56 -7.14 12.28 2.81
C VAL A 56 -6.25 11.11 3.28
N GLY A 57 -5.17 10.75 2.61
CA GLY A 57 -4.26 9.64 2.83
C GLY A 57 -4.63 8.36 2.08
N ASP A 58 -5.78 8.30 1.37
CA ASP A 58 -6.03 7.23 0.41
C ASP A 58 -4.98 7.30 -0.69
N ILE A 59 -4.69 6.17 -1.30
CA ILE A 59 -3.64 6.05 -2.32
C ILE A 59 -4.29 6.13 -3.69
N VAL A 60 -3.85 7.10 -4.46
CA VAL A 60 -4.16 7.22 -5.89
C VAL A 60 -3.03 6.55 -6.67
N TYR A 61 -3.40 5.61 -7.51
CA TYR A 61 -2.49 4.90 -8.40
C TYR A 61 -2.85 5.21 -9.86
N ASN A 62 -1.93 5.81 -10.58
CA ASN A 62 -2.00 5.99 -12.03
C ASN A 62 -1.63 4.67 -12.69
N THR A 63 -2.60 4.00 -13.32
CA THR A 63 -2.40 2.69 -13.94
C THR A 63 -1.76 2.80 -15.33
N THR A 64 -1.74 4.00 -15.92
CA THR A 64 -1.11 4.26 -17.22
C THR A 64 0.40 4.31 -17.07
N ASP A 65 0.91 5.05 -16.08
CA ASP A 65 2.33 5.28 -15.85
C ASP A 65 2.93 4.42 -14.73
N ASN A 66 2.09 3.67 -13.99
CA ASN A 66 2.49 2.89 -12.82
C ASN A 66 3.12 3.76 -11.72
N THR A 67 2.56 4.94 -11.48
CA THR A 67 2.96 5.86 -10.42
C THR A 67 1.88 5.94 -9.33
N SER A 68 2.25 6.37 -8.14
CA SER A 68 1.30 6.53 -7.03
C SER A 68 1.56 7.79 -6.21
N ALA A 69 0.49 8.33 -5.65
CA ALA A 69 0.50 9.45 -4.72
C ALA A 69 -0.58 9.24 -3.65
N SER A 70 -0.48 9.95 -2.53
CA SER A 70 -1.53 9.96 -1.52
C SER A 70 -2.45 11.17 -1.70
N VAL A 71 -3.74 11.02 -1.37
CA VAL A 71 -4.67 12.15 -1.29
C VAL A 71 -4.27 13.04 -0.12
N VAL A 72 -4.03 14.31 -0.36
CA VAL A 72 -3.68 15.30 0.68
C VAL A 72 -4.83 16.25 1.01
N ALA A 73 -5.73 16.50 0.04
CA ALA A 73 -6.97 17.24 0.27
C ALA A 73 -8.09 16.79 -0.69
N ILE A 74 -9.33 17.07 -0.34
CA ILE A 74 -10.52 16.87 -1.17
C ILE A 74 -11.08 18.24 -1.49
N ASP A 75 -10.80 18.72 -2.70
CA ASP A 75 -11.22 20.06 -3.12
C ASP A 75 -12.70 20.13 -3.47
N SER A 76 -13.21 19.04 -4.06
CA SER A 76 -14.62 18.86 -4.41
C SER A 76 -14.95 17.38 -4.59
N SER A 77 -16.22 17.09 -4.91
CA SER A 77 -16.64 15.72 -5.27
C SER A 77 -15.99 15.18 -6.56
N THR A 78 -15.28 15.99 -7.32
CA THR A 78 -14.66 15.63 -8.61
C THR A 78 -13.18 16.02 -8.69
N ILE A 79 -12.60 16.56 -7.62
CA ILE A 79 -11.21 17.02 -7.58
C ILE A 79 -10.55 16.60 -6.26
N LEU A 80 -9.45 15.87 -6.36
CA LEU A 80 -8.57 15.55 -5.24
C LEU A 80 -7.24 16.27 -5.43
N GLU A 81 -6.66 16.77 -4.34
CA GLU A 81 -5.25 17.16 -4.29
C GLU A 81 -4.41 15.94 -3.88
N VAL A 82 -3.30 15.71 -4.58
CA VAL A 82 -2.42 14.56 -4.39
C VAL A 82 -1.00 15.00 -4.02
N SER A 83 -0.27 14.13 -3.31
CA SER A 83 1.05 14.45 -2.76
C SER A 83 2.17 14.60 -3.81
N ALA A 84 1.89 14.26 -5.05
CA ALA A 84 2.83 14.37 -6.17
C ALA A 84 2.04 14.49 -7.49
N ASP A 85 2.63 15.20 -8.45
CA ASP A 85 2.06 15.34 -9.80
C ASP A 85 2.32 14.05 -10.58
N ILE A 86 1.29 13.21 -10.65
CA ILE A 86 1.36 11.90 -11.31
C ILE A 86 0.49 11.81 -12.56
N PHE A 87 -0.22 12.88 -12.93
CA PHE A 87 -1.11 12.91 -14.09
C PHE A 87 -0.71 14.02 -15.07
N THR A 88 -0.24 13.63 -16.26
CA THR A 88 0.20 14.57 -17.30
C THR A 88 -0.77 14.71 -18.47
N SER A 89 -1.74 13.79 -18.60
CA SER A 89 -2.80 13.78 -19.61
C SER A 89 -4.02 13.04 -19.05
N PRO A 90 -5.15 12.91 -19.76
CA PRO A 90 -6.20 11.98 -19.34
C PRO A 90 -5.64 10.55 -19.24
N GLU A 91 -5.62 10.02 -18.01
CA GLU A 91 -4.99 8.74 -17.66
C GLU A 91 -5.88 7.96 -16.70
N ASP A 92 -5.76 6.63 -16.75
CA ASP A 92 -6.54 5.75 -15.91
C ASP A 92 -5.98 5.70 -14.49
N TYR A 93 -6.88 5.72 -13.50
CA TYR A 93 -6.51 5.68 -12.11
C TYR A 93 -7.32 4.65 -11.30
N LYS A 94 -6.75 4.27 -10.17
CA LYS A 94 -7.42 3.51 -9.10
C LYS A 94 -7.14 4.18 -7.77
N ILE A 95 -8.16 4.22 -6.91
CA ILE A 95 -8.02 4.75 -5.54
C ILE A 95 -8.19 3.61 -4.56
N PHE A 96 -7.25 3.48 -3.64
CA PHE A 96 -7.21 2.46 -2.61
C PHE A 96 -7.27 3.09 -1.22
N LEU A 97 -7.86 2.37 -0.27
CA LEU A 97 -7.87 2.82 1.13
C LEU A 97 -6.45 3.00 1.65
N GLY A 98 -6.16 4.19 2.15
CA GLY A 98 -4.88 4.54 2.77
C GLY A 98 -4.78 4.13 4.23
N GLY A 99 -5.78 3.48 4.80
CA GLY A 99 -5.81 3.02 6.17
C GLY A 99 -7.23 2.73 6.65
N PRO A 100 -7.40 2.08 7.79
CA PRO A 100 -8.71 1.73 8.30
C PRO A 100 -9.52 2.97 8.63
N ASN A 101 -10.73 3.03 8.09
CA ASN A 101 -11.77 4.01 8.41
C ASN A 101 -11.46 5.48 8.10
N GLY A 102 -10.51 5.80 7.26
CA GLY A 102 -10.31 7.15 6.77
C GLY A 102 -9.99 8.24 7.82
N SER A 103 -10.30 8.05 9.08
CA SER A 103 -10.07 9.01 10.16
C SER A 103 -8.97 8.61 11.14
N SER A 104 -8.57 7.34 11.16
CA SER A 104 -7.44 6.82 11.97
C SER A 104 -6.35 6.38 11.01
N ARG A 105 -5.73 7.35 10.38
CA ARG A 105 -4.79 7.03 9.33
C ARG A 105 -3.52 6.51 9.89
N ILE A 106 -3.21 5.34 9.41
CA ILE A 106 -1.88 4.83 9.45
C ILE A 106 -1.05 5.78 8.61
N ASP A 107 -0.22 6.55 9.26
CA ASP A 107 0.80 7.31 8.57
C ASP A 107 1.72 6.29 7.89
N SER A 108 1.66 6.22 6.57
CA SER A 108 2.55 5.37 5.79
C SER A 108 4.03 5.69 6.05
N SER A 109 4.32 6.85 6.63
CA SER A 109 5.65 7.24 7.08
C SER A 109 6.13 6.47 8.30
N GLU A 110 5.22 5.89 9.10
CA GLU A 110 5.58 5.12 10.31
C GLU A 110 5.87 3.65 10.01
N GLY A 111 5.46 3.14 8.85
CA GLY A 111 5.57 1.74 8.49
C GLY A 111 4.67 0.83 9.33
N CYS A 112 4.72 -0.45 9.06
CA CYS A 112 3.95 -1.48 9.75
C CYS A 112 4.82 -2.67 10.14
N LEU A 113 4.34 -3.50 11.05
CA LEU A 113 4.84 -4.87 11.19
C LEU A 113 4.17 -5.73 10.12
N LEU A 114 4.96 -6.54 9.41
CA LEU A 114 4.45 -7.45 8.40
C LEU A 114 4.41 -8.88 8.94
N TYR A 115 3.21 -9.44 9.07
CA TYR A 115 3.04 -10.88 9.25
C TYR A 115 3.14 -11.56 7.89
N VAL A 116 3.95 -12.59 7.80
CA VAL A 116 4.16 -13.34 6.56
C VAL A 116 3.41 -14.66 6.65
N GLY A 117 2.33 -14.76 5.89
CA GLY A 117 1.56 -15.99 5.72
C GLY A 117 2.02 -16.82 4.52
N SER A 118 1.25 -17.86 4.20
CA SER A 118 1.41 -18.67 2.99
C SER A 118 0.06 -19.21 2.54
N ASN A 119 -0.15 -19.29 1.23
CA ASN A 119 -1.36 -19.87 0.63
C ASN A 119 -1.24 -21.35 0.33
N GLU A 120 -0.15 -21.99 0.75
CA GLU A 120 0.05 -23.42 0.51
C GLU A 120 -0.97 -24.26 1.29
N ALA A 121 -1.76 -25.05 0.56
CA ALA A 121 -2.83 -25.87 1.14
C ALA A 121 -2.29 -27.02 2.02
N THR A 122 -1.06 -27.45 1.78
CA THR A 122 -0.37 -28.45 2.58
C THR A 122 1.01 -27.94 2.96
N MET A 123 1.16 -27.60 4.24
CA MET A 123 2.45 -27.17 4.79
C MET A 123 3.35 -28.38 5.00
N ASP A 124 4.39 -28.49 4.20
CA ASP A 124 5.53 -29.36 4.49
C ASP A 124 6.74 -28.50 4.90
N VAL A 125 7.84 -29.13 5.29
CA VAL A 125 9.02 -28.40 5.77
C VAL A 125 9.62 -27.51 4.67
N ALA A 126 9.56 -27.94 3.40
CA ALA A 126 10.08 -27.17 2.28
C ALA A 126 9.25 -25.91 1.97
N LYS A 127 7.95 -25.95 2.27
CA LYS A 127 7.00 -24.86 2.03
C LYS A 127 6.81 -23.93 3.24
N SER A 128 7.50 -24.23 4.34
CA SER A 128 7.46 -23.41 5.55
C SER A 128 8.38 -22.19 5.50
N TYR A 129 9.10 -22.02 4.39
CA TYR A 129 10.04 -20.91 4.19
C TYR A 129 9.79 -20.24 2.85
N VAL A 130 9.86 -18.92 2.84
CA VAL A 130 9.63 -18.07 1.66
C VAL A 130 10.67 -16.95 1.60
N ASP A 131 10.93 -16.46 0.42
CA ASP A 131 11.66 -15.22 0.23
C ASP A 131 10.69 -14.04 0.26
N VAL A 132 11.01 -12.99 1.01
CA VAL A 132 10.19 -11.79 1.16
C VAL A 132 11.03 -10.55 0.95
N LYS A 133 10.72 -9.79 -0.10
CA LYS A 133 11.42 -8.55 -0.43
C LYS A 133 10.60 -7.34 -0.02
N VAL A 134 11.15 -6.50 0.82
CA VAL A 134 10.48 -5.33 1.39
C VAL A 134 11.31 -4.08 1.28
N LYS A 135 10.64 -2.93 1.31
CA LYS A 135 11.25 -1.64 1.63
C LYS A 135 10.97 -1.33 3.09
N THR A 136 12.02 -1.06 3.84
CA THR A 136 11.91 -0.68 5.25
C THR A 136 11.61 0.81 5.39
N ILE A 137 11.15 1.22 6.57
CA ILE A 137 10.95 2.65 6.89
C ILE A 137 12.23 3.48 6.74
N ALA A 138 13.39 2.87 6.91
CA ALA A 138 14.68 3.52 6.65
C ALA A 138 15.00 3.73 5.17
N GLY A 139 14.10 3.28 4.26
CA GLY A 139 14.29 3.37 2.81
C GLY A 139 15.12 2.23 2.20
N SER A 140 15.66 1.33 3.01
CA SER A 140 16.46 0.19 2.52
C SER A 140 15.55 -0.88 1.91
N ILE A 141 15.96 -1.40 0.75
CA ILE A 141 15.30 -2.56 0.12
C ILE A 141 16.07 -3.80 0.55
N VAL A 142 15.38 -4.74 1.19
CA VAL A 142 15.96 -5.95 1.78
C VAL A 142 15.14 -7.16 1.37
N THR A 143 15.81 -8.26 1.02
CA THR A 143 15.20 -9.57 0.84
C THR A 143 15.51 -10.45 2.06
N PHE A 144 14.48 -10.90 2.73
CA PHE A 144 14.58 -11.91 3.80
C PHE A 144 14.43 -13.27 3.15
N SER A 145 15.58 -13.91 2.86
CA SER A 145 15.59 -15.23 2.23
C SER A 145 15.38 -16.34 3.26
N ASN A 146 14.65 -17.38 2.86
CA ASN A 146 14.27 -18.50 3.72
C ASN A 146 13.59 -18.02 5.02
N PHE A 147 12.71 -17.03 4.92
CA PHE A 147 11.95 -16.55 6.06
C PHE A 147 10.85 -17.55 6.42
N GLN A 148 10.74 -17.91 7.69
CA GLN A 148 9.73 -18.86 8.15
C GLN A 148 8.34 -18.21 8.13
N VAL A 149 7.38 -18.81 7.43
CA VAL A 149 5.98 -18.36 7.42
C VAL A 149 5.35 -18.49 8.82
N GLY A 150 4.31 -17.69 9.06
CA GLY A 150 3.68 -17.60 10.37
C GLY A 150 4.43 -16.71 11.37
N LYS A 151 5.38 -15.91 10.90
CA LYS A 151 6.18 -14.99 11.70
C LYS A 151 6.05 -13.55 11.24
N TYR A 152 6.42 -12.63 12.11
CA TYR A 152 6.53 -11.21 11.80
C TYR A 152 7.95 -10.89 11.37
N LEU A 153 8.08 -10.03 10.35
CA LEU A 153 9.38 -9.46 10.01
C LEU A 153 9.88 -8.57 11.16
N PRO A 154 11.17 -8.66 11.53
CA PRO A 154 11.72 -7.92 12.68
C PRO A 154 12.05 -6.45 12.33
N VAL A 155 11.39 -5.89 11.33
CA VAL A 155 11.60 -4.52 10.84
C VAL A 155 10.26 -3.87 10.51
N GLN A 156 10.22 -2.54 10.56
CA GLN A 156 9.09 -1.77 10.05
C GLN A 156 9.16 -1.68 8.53
N VAL A 157 8.05 -1.99 7.88
CA VAL A 157 7.91 -2.13 6.43
C VAL A 157 6.99 -1.05 5.88
N VAL A 158 7.35 -0.46 4.77
CA VAL A 158 6.52 0.52 4.02
C VAL A 158 6.09 0.00 2.65
N GLN A 159 6.69 -1.07 2.16
CA GLN A 159 6.31 -1.70 0.89
C GLN A 159 6.71 -3.18 0.87
N LEU A 160 5.83 -4.02 0.34
CA LEU A 160 6.09 -5.42 0.00
C LEU A 160 6.20 -5.51 -1.52
N TYR A 161 7.34 -5.97 -2.04
CA TYR A 161 7.56 -6.10 -3.48
C TYR A 161 6.99 -7.41 -4.01
N ALA A 162 6.35 -7.36 -5.19
CA ALA A 162 5.96 -8.56 -5.92
C ALA A 162 7.19 -9.26 -6.53
N THR A 163 8.08 -8.48 -7.17
CA THR A 163 9.34 -9.01 -7.70
C THR A 163 10.33 -9.32 -6.59
N GLY A 164 10.60 -10.59 -6.36
CA GLY A 164 11.55 -11.07 -5.34
C GLY A 164 10.90 -11.47 -4.02
N THR A 165 9.57 -11.50 -3.95
CA THR A 165 8.79 -12.19 -2.94
C THR A 165 8.22 -13.46 -3.57
N ASP A 166 8.24 -14.57 -2.85
CA ASP A 166 7.66 -15.81 -3.35
C ASP A 166 6.15 -15.70 -3.51
N ALA A 167 5.61 -16.31 -4.60
CA ALA A 167 4.18 -16.28 -4.90
C ALA A 167 3.31 -16.88 -3.77
N ALA A 168 3.87 -17.75 -2.95
CA ALA A 168 3.20 -18.29 -1.78
C ALA A 168 2.92 -17.24 -0.69
N ALA A 169 3.71 -16.16 -0.64
CA ALA A 169 3.63 -15.10 0.36
C ALA A 169 3.06 -13.80 -0.17
N ASP A 170 3.10 -13.54 -1.50
CA ASP A 170 2.78 -12.24 -2.09
C ASP A 170 1.34 -11.76 -1.82
N ASN A 171 0.39 -12.68 -1.64
CA ASN A 171 -1.01 -12.41 -1.35
C ASN A 171 -1.47 -12.93 0.04
N ASN A 172 -0.54 -13.21 0.93
CA ASN A 172 -0.85 -13.76 2.27
C ASN A 172 -0.10 -13.04 3.38
N CYS A 173 0.31 -11.83 3.13
CA CYS A 173 0.90 -10.96 4.13
C CYS A 173 -0.16 -10.07 4.77
N ILE A 174 0.00 -9.81 6.07
CA ILE A 174 -0.87 -8.92 6.83
C ILE A 174 -0.02 -7.83 7.45
N ALA A 175 -0.35 -6.58 7.14
CA ALA A 175 0.23 -5.42 7.80
C ALA A 175 -0.50 -5.15 9.12
N ILE A 176 0.24 -4.86 10.18
CA ILE A 176 -0.27 -4.62 11.53
C ILE A 176 0.35 -3.33 12.07
N TRP A 177 -0.51 -2.49 12.66
CA TRP A 177 -0.15 -1.22 13.31
C TRP A 177 -0.58 -1.16 14.76
#